data_ebbdecafa07de17a1c3142d5537a8626
#
_entry.id   ebbdecafa07de17a1c3142d5537a8626
#
_cell.length_a   1.000
_cell.length_b   1.000
_cell.length_c   1.000
_cell.angle_alpha   90.00
_cell.angle_beta   90.00
_cell.angle_gamma   90.00
#
_symmetry.space_group_name_H-M   'P 1'
#
loop_
_entity.id
_entity.type
_entity.pdbx_description
1 polymer ?
#
loop_
_entity_poly.entity_id
_entity_poly.type
_entity_poly.pdbx_seq_one_letter_code
_entity_poly.pdbx_strand_id
1 'polypeptide(L)'
;NMNTADMQKRLEFAVGAAREAGRGTLQYFRRDNFSVDRKTDDSPVTIADQAADEIITTYLKSMFPHHAFLTEESIDDLGRLANDYVWIIDPIDGTKDFIAKNGEFTVNIALSYKHEIVVGVVMLPALNEVYFASKGQGSYKQDSQGVNRIHVNDKTENLTVLFSRFHVNEKERGLVEKHKDKITQSATFGSCLKACRIASGLAEIT
;
A
#
# COMPACT_ATOMS: atom_id res chain seq x y z
N ASN A 1 15.31 -20.16 -10.36
CA ASN A 1 14.75 -19.71 -9.07
C ASN A 1 15.39 -18.38 -8.69
N MET A 2 14.58 -17.41 -8.31
CA MET A 2 15.07 -16.14 -7.76
C MET A 2 15.77 -16.43 -6.43
N ASN A 3 17.02 -16.00 -6.27
CA ASN A 3 17.73 -16.15 -5.00
C ASN A 3 17.45 -14.97 -4.05
N THR A 4 17.88 -15.08 -2.79
CA THR A 4 17.65 -14.06 -1.77
C THR A 4 18.26 -12.71 -2.13
N ALA A 5 19.45 -12.68 -2.70
CA ALA A 5 20.13 -11.44 -3.10
C ALA A 5 19.36 -10.72 -4.23
N ASP A 6 18.83 -11.50 -5.18
CA ASP A 6 17.98 -10.96 -6.25
C ASP A 6 16.66 -10.39 -5.73
N MET A 7 16.05 -11.02 -4.75
CA MET A 7 14.84 -10.49 -4.08
C MET A 7 15.17 -9.21 -3.32
N GLN A 8 16.25 -9.20 -2.55
CA GLN A 8 16.67 -8.05 -1.77
C GLN A 8 16.93 -6.83 -2.66
N LYS A 9 17.64 -7.02 -3.78
CA LYS A 9 17.86 -5.95 -4.76
C LYS A 9 16.54 -5.37 -5.27
N ARG A 10 15.55 -6.21 -5.62
CA ARG A 10 14.25 -5.76 -6.10
C ARG A 10 13.44 -5.06 -5.02
N LEU A 11 13.53 -5.52 -3.77
CA LEU A 11 12.91 -4.86 -2.64
C LEU A 11 13.47 -3.45 -2.43
N GLU A 12 14.79 -3.28 -2.48
CA GLU A 12 15.43 -1.96 -2.33
C GLU A 12 14.97 -0.98 -3.42
N PHE A 13 14.88 -1.42 -4.67
CA PHE A 13 14.36 -0.59 -5.76
C PHE A 13 12.88 -0.29 -5.61
N ALA A 14 12.06 -1.24 -5.15
CA ALA A 14 10.65 -1.01 -4.89
C ALA A 14 10.43 0.01 -3.76
N VAL A 15 11.21 -0.07 -2.68
CA VAL A 15 11.20 0.93 -1.60
C VAL A 15 11.64 2.29 -2.11
N GLY A 16 12.68 2.36 -2.95
CA GLY A 16 13.13 3.58 -3.60
C GLY A 16 12.03 4.21 -4.46
N ALA A 17 11.40 3.44 -5.33
CA ALA A 17 10.29 3.88 -6.18
C ALA A 17 9.10 4.39 -5.36
N ALA A 18 8.70 3.66 -4.31
CA ALA A 18 7.61 4.07 -3.43
C ALA A 18 7.89 5.40 -2.71
N ARG A 19 9.14 5.64 -2.30
CA ARG A 19 9.55 6.91 -1.67
C ARG A 19 9.54 8.07 -2.64
N GLU A 20 10.02 7.87 -3.89
CA GLU A 20 9.96 8.92 -4.92
C GLU A 20 8.50 9.28 -5.25
N ALA A 21 7.66 8.29 -5.47
CA ALA A 21 6.23 8.50 -5.70
C ALA A 21 5.55 9.18 -4.50
N GLY A 22 5.88 8.75 -3.27
CA GLY A 22 5.37 9.35 -2.05
C GLY A 22 5.73 10.84 -1.92
N ARG A 23 6.95 11.23 -2.29
CA ARG A 23 7.34 12.64 -2.36
C ARG A 23 6.54 13.40 -3.42
N GLY A 24 6.34 12.80 -4.58
CA GLY A 24 5.52 13.37 -5.65
C GLY A 24 4.07 13.59 -5.20
N THR A 25 3.43 12.56 -4.63
CA THR A 25 2.04 12.65 -4.16
C THR A 25 1.84 13.71 -3.07
N LEU A 26 2.82 13.90 -2.16
CA LEU A 26 2.74 14.92 -1.13
C LEU A 26 2.74 16.34 -1.68
N GLN A 27 3.34 16.61 -2.84
CA GLN A 27 3.27 17.92 -3.48
C GLN A 27 1.83 18.28 -3.85
N TYR A 28 1.05 17.32 -4.34
CA TYR A 28 -0.36 17.50 -4.63
C TYR A 28 -1.20 17.50 -3.35
N PHE A 29 -0.95 16.59 -2.43
CA PHE A 29 -1.68 16.46 -1.17
C PHE A 29 -1.64 17.76 -0.33
N ARG A 30 -0.55 18.51 -0.34
CA ARG A 30 -0.36 19.74 0.45
C ARG A 30 -0.95 21.01 -0.19
N ARG A 31 -1.40 20.96 -1.44
CA ARG A 31 -2.01 22.12 -2.10
C ARG A 31 -3.42 22.37 -1.56
N ASP A 32 -3.71 23.59 -1.13
CA ASP A 32 -5.00 23.94 -0.51
C ASP A 32 -6.15 24.14 -1.49
N ASN A 33 -5.87 24.27 -2.80
CA ASN A 33 -6.88 24.54 -3.84
C ASN A 33 -7.32 23.27 -4.55
N PHE A 34 -7.88 22.30 -3.81
CA PHE A 34 -8.62 21.22 -4.40
C PHE A 34 -10.11 21.56 -4.43
N SER A 35 -10.54 22.37 -5.42
CA SER A 35 -11.95 22.31 -5.81
C SER A 35 -12.19 20.93 -6.43
N VAL A 36 -12.81 20.04 -5.63
CA VAL A 36 -13.31 18.76 -6.14
C VAL A 36 -14.52 19.06 -7.02
N ASP A 37 -14.29 19.54 -8.22
CA ASP A 37 -15.30 19.52 -9.25
C ASP A 37 -15.48 18.07 -9.71
N ARG A 38 -16.53 17.44 -9.19
CA ARG A 38 -16.89 16.02 -9.37
C ARG A 38 -17.23 15.64 -10.84
N LYS A 39 -16.90 16.47 -11.83
CA LYS A 39 -17.42 16.33 -13.19
C LYS A 39 -16.40 16.34 -14.33
N THR A 40 -15.11 16.38 -14.04
CA THR A 40 -14.08 16.29 -15.09
C THR A 40 -13.09 15.19 -14.77
N ASP A 41 -12.72 14.39 -15.79
CA ASP A 41 -11.72 13.31 -15.69
C ASP A 41 -10.31 13.78 -15.26
N ASP A 42 -10.12 15.10 -15.10
CA ASP A 42 -8.88 15.76 -14.67
C ASP A 42 -8.95 16.23 -13.20
N SER A 43 -9.51 15.42 -12.28
CA SER A 43 -9.45 15.77 -10.87
C SER A 43 -8.00 15.82 -10.37
N PRO A 44 -7.66 16.67 -9.38
CA PRO A 44 -6.30 16.72 -8.82
C PRO A 44 -5.81 15.38 -8.27
N VAL A 45 -6.71 14.50 -7.85
CA VAL A 45 -6.38 13.13 -7.45
C VAL A 45 -5.93 12.32 -8.64
N THR A 46 -6.66 12.36 -9.76
CA THR A 46 -6.29 11.68 -11.00
C THR A 46 -4.91 12.12 -11.48
N ILE A 47 -4.61 13.42 -11.43
CA ILE A 47 -3.28 13.96 -11.79
C ILE A 47 -2.19 13.43 -10.84
N ALA A 48 -2.45 13.39 -9.54
CA ALA A 48 -1.51 12.88 -8.55
C ALA A 48 -1.25 11.38 -8.74
N ASP A 49 -2.29 10.61 -9.04
CA ASP A 49 -2.25 9.17 -9.29
C ASP A 49 -1.43 8.84 -10.54
N GLN A 50 -1.72 9.50 -11.65
CA GLN A 50 -0.97 9.35 -12.90
C GLN A 50 0.50 9.75 -12.74
N ALA A 51 0.77 10.86 -12.05
CA ALA A 51 2.14 11.28 -11.78
C ALA A 51 2.90 10.28 -10.91
N ALA A 52 2.24 9.69 -9.90
CA ALA A 52 2.83 8.66 -9.06
C ALA A 52 3.10 7.38 -9.87
N ASP A 53 2.15 6.95 -10.71
CA ASP A 53 2.32 5.81 -11.61
C ASP A 53 3.51 5.99 -12.55
N GLU A 54 3.63 7.16 -13.18
CA GLU A 54 4.76 7.49 -14.06
C GLU A 54 6.10 7.45 -13.33
N ILE A 55 6.16 8.01 -12.12
CA ILE A 55 7.38 7.96 -11.29
C ILE A 55 7.79 6.51 -11.00
N ILE A 56 6.86 5.68 -10.51
CA ILE A 56 7.15 4.29 -10.14
C ILE A 56 7.56 3.48 -11.37
N THR A 57 6.77 3.56 -12.44
CA THR A 57 7.01 2.75 -13.65
C THR A 57 8.30 3.16 -14.33
N THR A 58 8.62 4.45 -14.43
CA THR A 58 9.89 4.95 -15.00
C THR A 58 11.07 4.48 -14.15
N TYR A 59 10.98 4.61 -12.83
CA TYR A 59 12.05 4.19 -11.91
C TYR A 59 12.33 2.69 -12.04
N LEU A 60 11.29 1.84 -11.98
CA LEU A 60 11.46 0.39 -12.05
C LEU A 60 11.83 -0.11 -13.44
N LYS A 61 11.30 0.48 -14.53
CA LYS A 61 11.68 0.14 -15.91
C LYS A 61 13.14 0.43 -16.20
N SER A 62 13.70 1.51 -15.65
CA SER A 62 15.12 1.84 -15.83
C SER A 62 16.04 0.77 -15.25
N MET A 63 15.63 0.08 -14.20
CA MET A 63 16.40 -0.95 -13.52
C MET A 63 16.06 -2.37 -13.98
N PHE A 64 14.81 -2.58 -14.42
CA PHE A 64 14.27 -3.89 -14.82
C PHE A 64 13.51 -3.79 -16.15
N PRO A 65 14.22 -3.50 -17.26
CA PRO A 65 13.58 -3.19 -18.56
C PRO A 65 12.80 -4.37 -19.17
N HIS A 66 13.06 -5.60 -18.69
CA HIS A 66 12.41 -6.81 -19.20
C HIS A 66 11.26 -7.31 -18.30
N HIS A 67 10.96 -6.62 -17.19
CA HIS A 67 9.81 -6.94 -16.35
C HIS A 67 8.52 -6.37 -16.95
N ALA A 68 7.41 -7.03 -16.71
CA ALA A 68 6.08 -6.51 -17.03
C ALA A 68 5.51 -5.69 -15.89
N PHE A 69 4.46 -4.92 -16.20
CA PHE A 69 3.80 -4.01 -15.26
C PHE A 69 2.28 -4.19 -15.36
N LEU A 70 1.64 -4.23 -14.20
CA LEU A 70 0.20 -4.11 -14.03
C LEU A 70 -0.04 -2.94 -13.09
N THR A 71 -0.65 -1.87 -13.58
CA THR A 71 -0.93 -0.67 -12.80
C THR A 71 -2.40 -0.31 -12.89
N GLU A 72 -2.93 0.38 -11.88
CA GLU A 72 -4.32 0.84 -11.91
C GLU A 72 -4.54 1.91 -12.98
N GLU A 73 -3.53 2.74 -13.25
CA GLU A 73 -3.61 3.88 -14.17
C GLU A 73 -3.31 3.55 -15.64
N SER A 74 -2.90 2.33 -15.95
CA SER A 74 -2.50 1.93 -17.30
C SER A 74 -3.41 0.84 -17.87
N ILE A 75 -3.64 0.90 -19.19
CA ILE A 75 -4.36 -0.18 -19.89
C ILE A 75 -3.51 -1.46 -19.85
N ASP A 76 -4.10 -2.54 -19.35
CA ASP A 76 -3.47 -3.86 -19.34
C ASP A 76 -3.52 -4.47 -20.75
N ASP A 77 -2.37 -4.56 -21.41
CA ASP A 77 -2.23 -5.19 -22.73
C ASP A 77 -2.11 -6.72 -22.65
N LEU A 78 -2.25 -7.30 -21.47
CA LEU A 78 -2.11 -8.73 -21.15
C LEU A 78 -0.71 -9.32 -21.44
N GLY A 79 0.25 -8.54 -21.92
CA GLY A 79 1.63 -8.99 -22.17
C GLY A 79 2.32 -9.52 -20.91
N ARG A 80 1.88 -9.05 -19.73
CA ARG A 80 2.32 -9.54 -18.43
C ARG A 80 2.07 -11.03 -18.20
N LEU A 81 1.08 -11.63 -18.86
CA LEU A 81 0.74 -13.05 -18.68
C LEU A 81 1.82 -14.00 -19.20
N ALA A 82 2.68 -13.51 -20.11
CA ALA A 82 3.81 -14.25 -20.64
C ALA A 82 5.14 -13.93 -19.93
N ASN A 83 5.11 -13.11 -18.87
CA ASN A 83 6.31 -12.66 -18.18
C ASN A 83 6.41 -13.27 -16.77
N ASP A 84 7.57 -13.83 -16.45
CA ASP A 84 7.83 -14.37 -15.10
C ASP A 84 7.87 -13.29 -14.01
N TYR A 85 8.19 -12.03 -14.38
CA TYR A 85 8.34 -10.92 -13.45
C TYR A 85 7.31 -9.84 -13.74
N VAL A 86 6.38 -9.62 -12.82
CA VAL A 86 5.32 -8.61 -12.98
C VAL A 86 5.30 -7.70 -11.76
N TRP A 87 5.55 -6.41 -11.97
CA TRP A 87 5.28 -5.38 -10.97
C TRP A 87 3.79 -5.06 -10.94
N ILE A 88 3.21 -5.08 -9.75
CA ILE A 88 1.80 -4.76 -9.50
C ILE A 88 1.79 -3.48 -8.67
N ILE A 89 1.15 -2.44 -9.19
CA ILE A 89 1.26 -1.07 -8.66
C ILE A 89 -0.13 -0.49 -8.48
N ASP A 90 -0.37 0.06 -7.29
CA ASP A 90 -1.47 0.95 -6.99
C ASP A 90 -0.85 2.25 -6.46
N PRO A 91 -0.83 3.31 -7.29
CA PRO A 91 -0.07 4.52 -6.98
C PRO A 91 -0.65 5.35 -5.84
N ILE A 92 -1.99 5.36 -5.68
CA ILE A 92 -2.71 6.02 -4.57
C ILE A 92 -3.91 5.17 -4.14
N ASP A 93 -3.69 4.19 -3.27
CA ASP A 93 -4.79 3.52 -2.55
C ASP A 93 -5.36 4.45 -1.46
N GLY A 94 -6.67 4.57 -1.41
CA GLY A 94 -7.35 5.48 -0.50
C GLY A 94 -7.57 6.86 -1.10
N THR A 95 -8.10 6.94 -2.32
CA THR A 95 -8.47 8.19 -3.00
C THR A 95 -9.36 9.09 -2.12
N LYS A 96 -10.32 8.51 -1.39
CA LYS A 96 -11.18 9.25 -0.45
C LYS A 96 -10.39 9.84 0.72
N ASP A 97 -9.39 9.11 1.22
CA ASP A 97 -8.49 9.57 2.29
C ASP A 97 -7.57 10.69 1.80
N PHE A 98 -7.10 10.59 0.56
CA PHE A 98 -6.33 11.64 -0.09
C PHE A 98 -7.15 12.95 -0.22
N ILE A 99 -8.39 12.86 -0.72
CA ILE A 99 -9.31 13.99 -0.84
C ILE A 99 -9.67 14.57 0.53
N ALA A 100 -9.93 13.72 1.52
CA ALA A 100 -10.26 14.12 2.88
C ALA A 100 -9.09 14.72 3.66
N LYS A 101 -7.88 14.72 3.08
CA LYS A 101 -6.66 15.27 3.72
C LYS A 101 -6.32 14.64 5.08
N ASN A 102 -6.75 13.40 5.33
CA ASN A 102 -6.48 12.71 6.60
C ASN A 102 -5.11 12.01 6.66
N GLY A 103 -4.41 11.89 5.52
CA GLY A 103 -3.06 11.33 5.43
C GLY A 103 -2.99 9.79 5.44
N GLU A 104 -4.11 9.09 5.35
CA GLU A 104 -4.17 7.62 5.43
C GLU A 104 -4.10 6.92 4.05
N PHE A 105 -3.80 7.64 2.99
CA PHE A 105 -3.55 7.06 1.66
C PHE A 105 -2.18 6.38 1.58
N THR A 106 -2.07 5.38 0.70
CA THR A 106 -0.83 4.60 0.55
C THR A 106 -0.39 4.49 -0.91
N VAL A 107 0.91 4.30 -1.14
CA VAL A 107 1.51 3.87 -2.39
C VAL A 107 1.87 2.40 -2.25
N ASN A 108 1.33 1.54 -3.10
CA ASN A 108 1.50 0.10 -2.99
C ASN A 108 2.26 -0.45 -4.20
N ILE A 109 3.32 -1.23 -3.95
CA ILE A 109 4.12 -1.87 -4.98
C ILE A 109 4.38 -3.32 -4.58
N ALA A 110 4.06 -4.26 -5.46
CA ALA A 110 4.40 -5.67 -5.30
C ALA A 110 5.14 -6.20 -6.52
N LEU A 111 5.97 -7.23 -6.32
CA LEU A 111 6.56 -8.00 -7.40
C LEU A 111 6.02 -9.44 -7.33
N SER A 112 5.41 -9.87 -8.40
CA SER A 112 5.12 -11.27 -8.68
C SER A 112 6.26 -11.90 -9.46
N TYR A 113 6.71 -13.07 -9.04
CA TYR A 113 7.60 -13.93 -9.78
C TYR A 113 6.95 -15.29 -9.98
N LYS A 114 6.72 -15.68 -11.24
CA LYS A 114 6.04 -16.92 -11.61
C LYS A 114 4.70 -17.11 -10.87
N HIS A 115 3.87 -16.06 -10.91
CA HIS A 115 2.53 -15.99 -10.29
C HIS A 115 2.53 -16.01 -8.76
N GLU A 116 3.67 -15.82 -8.10
CA GLU A 116 3.75 -15.73 -6.65
C GLU A 116 4.32 -14.37 -6.22
N ILE A 117 3.67 -13.70 -5.24
CA ILE A 117 4.19 -12.44 -4.69
C ILE A 117 5.45 -12.73 -3.89
N VAL A 118 6.54 -12.09 -4.26
CA VAL A 118 7.85 -12.28 -3.64
C VAL A 118 8.40 -11.02 -2.96
N VAL A 119 7.90 -9.84 -3.34
CA VAL A 119 8.23 -8.55 -2.72
C VAL A 119 6.95 -7.76 -2.55
N GLY A 120 6.80 -7.06 -1.44
CA GLY A 120 5.71 -6.13 -1.18
C GLY A 120 6.21 -4.88 -0.43
N VAL A 121 5.70 -3.72 -0.84
CA VAL A 121 5.99 -2.42 -0.24
C VAL A 121 4.69 -1.63 -0.12
N VAL A 122 4.45 -1.07 1.06
CA VAL A 122 3.36 -0.11 1.33
C VAL A 122 3.99 1.14 1.93
N MET A 123 3.94 2.26 1.21
CA MET A 123 4.40 3.57 1.68
C MET A 123 3.21 4.40 2.13
N LEU A 124 3.31 5.00 3.32
CA LEU A 124 2.39 6.01 3.82
C LEU A 124 3.08 7.39 3.74
N PRO A 125 2.89 8.15 2.66
CA PRO A 125 3.66 9.37 2.43
C PRO A 125 3.46 10.42 3.52
N ALA A 126 2.23 10.63 3.97
CA ALA A 126 1.91 11.64 4.97
C ALA A 126 2.47 11.32 6.36
N LEU A 127 2.66 10.04 6.69
CA LEU A 127 3.22 9.57 7.95
C LEU A 127 4.72 9.33 7.87
N ASN A 128 5.31 9.36 6.66
CA ASN A 128 6.69 8.98 6.39
C ASN A 128 7.04 7.58 6.92
N GLU A 129 6.10 6.64 6.78
CA GLU A 129 6.25 5.23 7.15
C GLU A 129 6.33 4.37 5.89
N VAL A 130 7.24 3.39 5.87
CA VAL A 130 7.33 2.37 4.82
C VAL A 130 7.26 1.00 5.45
N TYR A 131 6.33 0.19 5.00
CA TYR A 131 6.23 -1.23 5.33
C TYR A 131 6.72 -2.04 4.13
N PHE A 132 7.56 -3.03 4.38
CA PHE A 132 8.13 -3.82 3.29
C PHE A 132 8.47 -5.23 3.73
N ALA A 133 8.39 -6.15 2.79
CA ALA A 133 8.71 -7.55 2.99
C ALA A 133 9.22 -8.20 1.70
N SER A 134 10.03 -9.24 1.85
CA SER A 134 10.30 -10.20 0.79
C SER A 134 10.10 -11.63 1.31
N LYS A 135 9.72 -12.52 0.42
CA LYS A 135 9.37 -13.90 0.75
C LYS A 135 10.48 -14.59 1.54
N GLY A 136 10.13 -15.10 2.72
CA GLY A 136 11.05 -15.83 3.60
C GLY A 136 12.03 -14.97 4.37
N GLN A 137 12.01 -13.62 4.21
CA GLN A 137 12.95 -12.72 4.89
C GLN A 137 12.32 -11.93 6.04
N GLY A 138 11.00 -12.08 6.25
CA GLY A 138 10.25 -11.36 7.25
C GLY A 138 9.70 -10.03 6.75
N SER A 139 9.01 -9.33 7.64
CA SER A 139 8.36 -8.04 7.38
C SER A 139 8.99 -6.95 8.25
N TYR A 140 9.07 -5.74 7.73
CA TYR A 140 9.75 -4.62 8.35
C TYR A 140 8.93 -3.34 8.21
N LYS A 141 9.06 -2.48 9.19
CA LYS A 141 8.60 -1.08 9.15
C LYS A 141 9.81 -0.16 9.26
N GLN A 142 9.86 0.87 8.43
CA GLN A 142 10.80 1.97 8.54
C GLN A 142 10.04 3.28 8.78
N ASP A 143 10.47 4.01 9.80
CA ASP A 143 9.97 5.34 10.17
C ASP A 143 11.12 6.22 10.70
N SER A 144 10.79 7.31 11.43
CA SER A 144 11.78 8.21 12.03
C SER A 144 12.66 7.56 13.10
N GLN A 145 12.24 6.41 13.65
CA GLN A 145 13.01 5.66 14.65
C GLN A 145 13.95 4.63 14.00
N GLY A 146 13.91 4.47 12.69
CA GLY A 146 14.73 3.53 11.95
C GLY A 146 13.94 2.36 11.36
N VAL A 147 14.64 1.25 11.08
CA VAL A 147 14.07 0.03 10.52
C VAL A 147 13.89 -1.00 11.63
N ASN A 148 12.67 -1.46 11.80
CA ASN A 148 12.31 -2.47 12.79
C ASN A 148 11.60 -3.66 12.12
N ARG A 149 11.96 -4.87 12.54
CA ARG A 149 11.22 -6.06 12.16
C ARG A 149 9.85 -6.05 12.85
N ILE A 150 8.81 -6.37 12.10
CA ILE A 150 7.44 -6.43 12.61
C ILE A 150 6.88 -7.85 12.47
N HIS A 151 5.92 -8.17 13.31
CA HIS A 151 5.12 -9.41 13.26
C HIS A 151 3.78 -9.17 13.94
N VAL A 152 2.80 -9.98 13.59
CA VAL A 152 1.50 -10.01 14.27
C VAL A 152 1.69 -10.42 15.74
N ASN A 153 0.75 -10.03 16.59
CA ASN A 153 0.69 -10.56 17.96
C ASN A 153 -0.10 -11.89 17.97
N ASP A 154 -0.09 -12.56 19.12
CA ASP A 154 -0.75 -13.85 19.36
C ASP A 154 -1.99 -13.76 20.25
N LYS A 155 -2.56 -12.58 20.42
CA LYS A 155 -3.76 -12.36 21.25
C LYS A 155 -4.95 -13.14 20.72
N THR A 156 -5.69 -13.76 21.62
CA THR A 156 -6.95 -14.46 21.37
C THR A 156 -8.13 -13.83 22.09
N GLU A 157 -7.87 -12.86 22.97
CA GLU A 157 -8.85 -12.10 23.74
C GLU A 157 -8.42 -10.63 23.84
N ASN A 158 -9.35 -9.77 24.20
CA ASN A 158 -9.16 -8.31 24.20
C ASN A 158 -8.70 -7.80 22.85
N LEU A 159 -9.33 -8.30 21.79
CA LEU A 159 -8.96 -8.04 20.42
C LEU A 159 -9.38 -6.65 19.99
N THR A 160 -8.60 -6.06 19.12
CA THR A 160 -8.89 -4.81 18.42
C THR A 160 -9.27 -5.09 16.99
N VAL A 161 -10.44 -4.60 16.57
CA VAL A 161 -10.88 -4.64 15.17
C VAL A 161 -10.64 -3.30 14.48
N LEU A 162 -10.15 -3.33 13.25
CA LEU A 162 -9.96 -2.16 12.41
C LEU A 162 -11.00 -2.13 11.30
N PHE A 163 -11.82 -1.08 11.29
CA PHE A 163 -12.81 -0.84 10.25
C PHE A 163 -12.24 0.06 9.14
N SER A 164 -12.73 -0.15 7.92
CA SER A 164 -12.52 0.81 6.83
C SER A 164 -13.25 2.13 7.15
N ARG A 165 -12.59 3.28 6.92
CA ARG A 165 -13.20 4.59 7.15
C ARG A 165 -14.44 4.84 6.29
N PHE A 166 -14.41 4.41 5.04
CA PHE A 166 -15.44 4.73 4.05
C PHE A 166 -16.24 3.52 3.56
N HIS A 167 -15.94 2.30 4.01
CA HIS A 167 -16.49 1.08 3.46
C HIS A 167 -16.95 0.05 4.51
N VAL A 168 -17.32 0.53 5.72
CA VAL A 168 -17.90 -0.36 6.76
C VAL A 168 -19.28 -0.84 6.31
N ASN A 169 -19.52 -2.14 6.41
CA ASN A 169 -20.81 -2.75 6.12
C ASN A 169 -21.44 -3.36 7.38
N GLU A 170 -22.75 -3.64 7.30
CA GLU A 170 -23.53 -4.19 8.43
C GLU A 170 -23.07 -5.60 8.83
N LYS A 171 -22.55 -6.40 7.87
CA LYS A 171 -22.05 -7.75 8.17
C LYS A 171 -20.81 -7.71 9.05
N GLU A 172 -19.89 -6.77 8.79
CA GLU A 172 -18.71 -6.56 9.64
C GLU A 172 -19.11 -6.15 11.05
N ARG A 173 -20.05 -5.21 11.19
CA ARG A 173 -20.60 -4.79 12.49
C ARG A 173 -21.29 -5.93 13.22
N GLY A 174 -22.08 -6.74 12.52
CA GLY A 174 -22.76 -7.91 13.06
C GLY A 174 -21.79 -8.98 13.55
N LEU A 175 -20.66 -9.19 12.86
CA LEU A 175 -19.61 -10.11 13.29
C LEU A 175 -18.97 -9.64 14.61
N VAL A 176 -18.64 -8.36 14.69
CA VAL A 176 -18.05 -7.77 15.91
C VAL A 176 -19.02 -7.88 17.09
N GLU A 177 -20.30 -7.54 16.90
CA GLU A 177 -21.31 -7.65 17.96
C GLU A 177 -21.47 -9.10 18.44
N LYS A 178 -21.42 -10.08 17.54
CA LYS A 178 -21.48 -11.51 17.87
C LYS A 178 -20.30 -11.97 18.73
N HIS A 179 -19.15 -11.32 18.62
CA HIS A 179 -17.90 -11.68 19.32
C HIS A 179 -17.41 -10.58 20.28
N LYS A 180 -18.33 -9.77 20.80
CA LYS A 180 -18.02 -8.66 21.71
C LYS A 180 -17.44 -9.09 23.06
N ASP A 181 -17.55 -10.34 23.41
CA ASP A 181 -16.86 -10.96 24.54
C ASP A 181 -15.34 -11.01 24.35
N LYS A 182 -14.88 -11.08 23.09
CA LYS A 182 -13.46 -11.14 22.72
C LYS A 182 -12.94 -9.85 22.09
N ILE A 183 -13.79 -9.12 21.36
CA ILE A 183 -13.44 -7.88 20.67
C ILE A 183 -13.82 -6.70 21.56
N THR A 184 -12.83 -6.11 22.22
CA THR A 184 -13.06 -5.05 23.23
C THR A 184 -12.72 -3.65 22.73
N GLN A 185 -12.02 -3.54 21.60
CA GLN A 185 -11.59 -2.28 21.02
C GLN A 185 -11.87 -2.22 19.52
N SER A 186 -12.08 -1.01 19.02
CA SER A 186 -12.18 -0.77 17.58
C SER A 186 -11.52 0.55 17.21
N ALA A 187 -10.96 0.58 16.00
CA ALA A 187 -10.45 1.80 15.38
C ALA A 187 -10.82 1.83 13.90
N THR A 188 -10.68 2.98 13.28
CA THR A 188 -11.02 3.18 11.87
C THR A 188 -9.84 3.78 11.14
N PHE A 189 -9.43 3.13 10.04
CA PHE A 189 -8.35 3.60 9.17
C PHE A 189 -8.73 3.47 7.70
N GLY A 190 -8.09 4.29 6.85
CA GLY A 190 -8.17 4.19 5.40
C GLY A 190 -7.17 3.20 4.81
N SER A 191 -7.34 2.90 3.54
CA SER A 191 -6.41 2.17 2.66
C SER A 191 -5.76 0.91 3.26
N CYS A 192 -4.57 0.54 2.79
CA CYS A 192 -3.73 -0.55 3.30
C CYS A 192 -3.17 -0.32 4.72
N LEU A 193 -3.39 0.86 5.34
CA LEU A 193 -2.92 1.14 6.70
C LEU A 193 -3.46 0.13 7.71
N LYS A 194 -4.69 -0.36 7.56
CA LYS A 194 -5.27 -1.41 8.42
C LYS A 194 -4.41 -2.67 8.42
N ALA A 195 -4.07 -3.18 7.23
CA ALA A 195 -3.21 -4.36 7.10
C ALA A 195 -1.82 -4.12 7.71
N CYS A 196 -1.25 -2.93 7.54
CA CYS A 196 0.03 -2.54 8.13
C CYS A 196 -0.03 -2.53 9.67
N ARG A 197 -1.13 -2.07 10.27
CA ARG A 197 -1.32 -2.07 11.73
C ARG A 197 -1.42 -3.48 12.29
N ILE A 198 -2.13 -4.39 11.59
CA ILE A 198 -2.19 -5.81 11.96
C ILE A 198 -0.81 -6.46 11.84
N ALA A 199 -0.11 -6.24 10.72
CA ALA A 199 1.24 -6.77 10.51
C ALA A 199 2.25 -6.31 11.58
N SER A 200 1.98 -5.16 12.22
CA SER A 200 2.79 -4.61 13.33
C SER A 200 2.34 -5.08 14.72
N GLY A 201 1.34 -5.96 14.82
CA GLY A 201 0.80 -6.45 16.10
C GLY A 201 0.01 -5.41 16.89
N LEU A 202 -0.47 -4.33 16.23
CA LEU A 202 -1.23 -3.26 16.87
C LEU A 202 -2.74 -3.49 16.85
N ALA A 203 -3.21 -4.45 16.09
CA ALA A 203 -4.58 -4.92 16.00
C ALA A 203 -4.59 -6.36 15.50
N GLU A 204 -5.73 -7.04 15.58
CA GLU A 204 -5.84 -8.47 15.26
C GLU A 204 -6.80 -8.75 14.10
N ILE A 205 -7.75 -7.84 13.84
CA ILE A 205 -8.86 -8.09 12.90
C ILE A 205 -9.07 -6.88 11.98
N THR A 206 -9.36 -7.12 10.70
CA THR A 206 -9.86 -6.13 9.75
C THR A 206 -10.85 -6.78 8.79
#